data_da331ed26f49bcd8e288671d9b4aec5e
#
_entry.id   da331ed26f49bcd8e288671d9b4aec5e
#
_cell.length_a   1.000
_cell.length_b   1.000
_cell.length_c   1.000
_cell.angle_alpha   90.00
_cell.angle_beta   90.00
_cell.angle_gamma   90.00
#
_symmetry.space_group_name_H-M   'P 1'
#
loop_
_entity.id
_entity.type
_entity.pdbx_description
1 polymer ?
#
loop_
_entity_poly.entity_id
_entity_poly.type
_entity_poly.pdbx_seq_one_letter_code
_entity_poly.pdbx_strand_id
1 'polypeptide(L)'
;MIQPLLFDSITEAVGGGAGRIVVSGSHGGASSGRYALQAAPRLAVFNDAGVGKDGAGIAALAMLQAAGIAACTVAHTSARIGEARSTLDDGIVSHVNAAAAVLGVSCGVCLRDVLASLGAPCRP
;
A
#
# COMPACT_ATOMS: atom_id res chain seq x y z
N MET A 1 -1.94 -12.07 -15.28
CA MET A 1 -1.04 -11.68 -14.19
C MET A 1 -1.29 -10.22 -13.83
N ILE A 2 -1.42 -9.95 -12.54
CA ILE A 2 -1.64 -8.60 -12.07
C ILE A 2 -0.29 -7.88 -11.98
N GLN A 3 -0.19 -6.75 -12.67
CA GLN A 3 1.01 -5.91 -12.61
C GLN A 3 0.75 -4.74 -11.67
N PRO A 4 1.59 -4.52 -10.66
CA PRO A 4 1.45 -3.35 -9.82
C PRO A 4 1.86 -2.10 -10.60
N LEU A 5 1.16 -0.99 -10.34
CA LEU A 5 1.56 0.31 -10.82
C LEU A 5 2.49 0.94 -9.79
N LEU A 6 3.62 1.46 -10.23
CA LEU A 6 4.62 2.07 -9.37
C LEU A 6 4.60 3.57 -9.54
N PHE A 7 4.32 4.29 -8.46
CA PHE A 7 4.37 5.75 -8.44
C PHE A 7 5.16 6.20 -7.22
N ASP A 8 6.16 7.02 -7.41
CA ASP A 8 6.93 7.55 -6.28
C ASP A 8 6.06 8.36 -5.34
N SER A 9 5.06 9.05 -5.89
CA SER A 9 4.04 9.75 -5.11
C SER A 9 2.65 9.21 -5.44
N ILE A 10 1.84 9.00 -4.40
CA ILE A 10 0.45 8.53 -4.56
C ILE A 10 -0.40 9.52 -5.37
N THR A 11 -0.01 10.79 -5.42
CA THR A 11 -0.72 11.79 -6.22
C THR A 11 -0.79 11.41 -7.70
N GLU A 12 0.21 10.70 -8.18
CA GLU A 12 0.30 10.27 -9.58
C GLU A 12 -0.68 9.15 -9.94
N ALA A 13 -1.27 8.49 -8.92
CA ALA A 13 -2.19 7.39 -9.14
C ALA A 13 -3.61 7.85 -9.48
N VAL A 14 -3.92 9.11 -9.20
CA VAL A 14 -5.26 9.65 -9.49
C VAL A 14 -5.51 9.64 -10.99
N GLY A 15 -6.63 9.04 -11.40
CA GLY A 15 -6.99 8.94 -12.81
C GLY A 15 -6.50 7.67 -13.51
N GLY A 16 -5.56 6.93 -12.91
CA GLY A 16 -5.01 5.72 -13.53
C GLY A 16 -4.98 4.50 -12.63
N GLY A 17 -5.22 4.67 -11.34
CA GLY A 17 -5.06 3.61 -10.35
C GLY A 17 -6.30 2.80 -10.04
N ALA A 18 -7.46 3.15 -10.59
CA ALA A 18 -8.72 2.51 -10.22
C ALA A 18 -8.70 1.00 -10.47
N GLY A 19 -9.02 0.24 -9.42
CA GLY A 19 -9.04 -1.21 -9.48
C GLY A 19 -7.68 -1.88 -9.62
N ARG A 20 -6.59 -1.11 -9.56
CA ARG A 20 -5.22 -1.60 -9.75
C ARG A 20 -4.50 -1.71 -8.40
N ILE A 21 -3.47 -2.54 -8.35
CA ILE A 21 -2.55 -2.54 -7.22
C ILE A 21 -1.61 -1.37 -7.42
N VAL A 22 -1.61 -0.42 -6.49
CA VAL A 22 -0.77 0.78 -6.56
C VAL A 22 0.27 0.72 -5.45
N VAL A 23 1.54 0.67 -5.85
CA VAL A 23 2.68 0.70 -4.93
C VAL A 23 3.28 2.09 -5.01
N SER A 24 3.27 2.81 -3.90
CA SER A 24 3.81 4.17 -3.86
C SER A 24 5.01 4.29 -2.94
N GLY A 25 5.76 5.36 -3.10
CA GLY A 25 6.80 5.75 -2.16
C GLY A 25 6.30 6.71 -1.09
N SER A 26 5.03 7.13 -1.16
CA SER A 26 4.45 8.07 -0.21
C SER A 26 4.32 7.48 1.18
N HIS A 27 4.42 8.35 2.21
CA HIS A 27 4.05 7.95 3.57
C HIS A 27 2.55 7.68 3.64
N GLY A 28 2.14 6.84 4.58
CA GLY A 28 0.73 6.48 4.78
C GLY A 28 -0.06 7.48 5.62
N GLY A 29 0.21 8.77 5.45
CA GLY A 29 -0.47 9.82 6.22
C GLY A 29 -1.84 10.20 5.65
N ALA A 30 -2.51 11.13 6.34
CA ALA A 30 -3.86 11.55 5.96
C ALA A 30 -3.91 12.17 4.57
N SER A 31 -2.92 12.96 4.20
CA SER A 31 -2.84 13.55 2.87
C SER A 31 -2.78 12.48 1.79
N SER A 32 -1.91 11.49 1.98
CA SER A 32 -1.80 10.35 1.06
C SER A 32 -3.10 9.57 0.98
N GLY A 33 -3.79 9.41 2.11
CA GLY A 33 -5.08 8.74 2.16
C GLY A 33 -6.12 9.42 1.27
N ARG A 34 -6.15 10.75 1.29
CA ARG A 34 -7.09 11.51 0.44
C ARG A 34 -6.84 11.28 -1.04
N TYR A 35 -5.57 11.25 -1.48
CA TYR A 35 -5.24 10.96 -2.88
C TYR A 35 -5.59 9.51 -3.24
N ALA A 36 -5.31 8.58 -2.34
CA ALA A 36 -5.63 7.17 -2.59
C ALA A 36 -7.15 6.94 -2.69
N LEU A 37 -7.95 7.65 -1.90
CA LEU A 37 -9.41 7.60 -2.04
C LEU A 37 -9.86 8.02 -3.44
N GLN A 38 -9.25 9.07 -3.99
CA GLN A 38 -9.56 9.54 -5.34
C GLN A 38 -9.12 8.52 -6.39
N ALA A 39 -7.98 7.87 -6.17
CA ALA A 39 -7.45 6.88 -7.11
C ALA A 39 -8.28 5.59 -7.10
N ALA A 40 -8.90 5.26 -5.98
CA ALA A 40 -9.73 4.07 -5.78
C ALA A 40 -9.04 2.77 -6.21
N PRO A 41 -7.83 2.46 -5.70
CA PRO A 41 -7.11 1.25 -6.10
C PRO A 41 -7.73 0.00 -5.48
N ARG A 42 -7.36 -1.15 -6.00
CA ARG A 42 -7.68 -2.43 -5.36
C ARG A 42 -6.86 -2.62 -4.08
N LEU A 43 -5.60 -2.21 -4.11
CA LEU A 43 -4.70 -2.22 -2.96
C LEU A 43 -3.77 -1.02 -3.07
N ALA A 44 -3.63 -0.25 -2.01
CA ALA A 44 -2.68 0.85 -1.93
C ALA A 44 -1.56 0.49 -0.95
N VAL A 45 -0.32 0.73 -1.34
CA VAL A 45 0.86 0.47 -0.51
C VAL A 45 1.62 1.77 -0.27
N PHE A 46 1.95 2.03 0.99
CA PHE A 46 2.67 3.22 1.43
C PHE A 46 3.88 2.84 2.28
N ASN A 47 4.70 3.82 2.63
CA ASN A 47 5.76 3.69 3.61
C ASN A 47 5.20 4.14 4.96
N ASP A 48 5.48 3.43 6.05
CA ASP A 48 4.94 3.80 7.38
C ASP A 48 5.62 5.03 7.99
N ALA A 49 6.70 5.50 7.40
CA ALA A 49 7.45 6.69 7.83
C ALA A 49 7.83 6.64 9.32
N GLY A 50 7.96 5.43 9.87
CA GLY A 50 8.23 5.24 11.30
C GLY A 50 7.00 5.42 12.17
N VAL A 51 5.81 5.45 11.60
CA VAL A 51 4.51 5.66 12.24
C VAL A 51 4.36 7.06 12.82
N GLY A 52 5.25 7.46 13.72
CA GLY A 52 5.26 8.81 14.30
C GLY A 52 4.17 9.04 15.34
N LYS A 53 4.05 10.29 15.77
CA LYS A 53 3.11 10.69 16.80
C LYS A 53 1.66 10.45 16.35
N ASP A 54 0.87 9.87 17.24
CA ASP A 54 -0.56 9.60 17.03
C ASP A 54 -0.85 8.73 15.81
N GLY A 55 0.13 7.92 15.38
CA GLY A 55 -0.04 7.05 14.23
C GLY A 55 -0.11 7.79 12.90
N ALA A 56 0.46 8.99 12.81
CA ALA A 56 0.34 9.83 11.62
C ALA A 56 0.82 9.16 10.35
N GLY A 57 1.85 8.33 10.43
CA GLY A 57 2.41 7.65 9.25
C GLY A 57 1.56 6.50 8.70
N ILE A 58 0.52 6.11 9.42
CA ILE A 58 -0.39 5.02 8.98
C ILE A 58 -1.85 5.45 8.98
N ALA A 59 -2.12 6.74 9.09
CA ALA A 59 -3.50 7.27 9.15
C ALA A 59 -4.33 6.90 7.91
N ALA A 60 -3.70 6.77 6.75
CA ALA A 60 -4.38 6.41 5.51
C ALA A 60 -5.07 5.05 5.59
N LEU A 61 -4.55 4.12 6.40
CA LEU A 61 -5.11 2.77 6.48
C LEU A 61 -6.55 2.79 6.98
N ALA A 62 -6.83 3.55 8.03
CA ALA A 62 -8.18 3.69 8.57
C ALA A 62 -9.10 4.42 7.60
N MET A 63 -8.59 5.47 6.94
CA MET A 63 -9.36 6.23 5.95
C MET A 63 -9.81 5.34 4.80
N LEU A 64 -8.91 4.52 4.29
CA LEU A 64 -9.20 3.62 3.18
C LEU A 64 -10.10 2.47 3.62
N GLN A 65 -9.91 1.97 4.84
CA GLN A 65 -10.79 0.95 5.40
C GLN A 65 -12.24 1.43 5.43
N ALA A 66 -12.47 2.66 5.81
CA ALA A 66 -13.82 3.23 5.85
C ALA A 66 -14.48 3.24 4.47
N ALA A 67 -13.69 3.28 3.39
CA ALA A 67 -14.18 3.22 2.02
C ALA A 67 -14.14 1.80 1.43
N GLY A 68 -13.76 0.80 2.23
CA GLY A 68 -13.65 -0.59 1.77
C GLY A 68 -12.44 -0.86 0.88
N ILE A 69 -11.44 0.00 0.90
CA ILE A 69 -10.25 -0.12 0.07
C ILE A 69 -9.11 -0.75 0.87
N ALA A 70 -8.52 -1.83 0.34
CA ALA A 70 -7.39 -2.48 0.97
C ALA A 70 -6.14 -1.59 0.92
N ALA A 71 -5.42 -1.54 2.03
CA ALA A 71 -4.19 -0.75 2.12
C ALA A 71 -3.24 -1.35 3.14
N CYS A 72 -1.94 -1.18 2.88
CA CYS A 72 -0.90 -1.60 3.80
C CYS A 72 0.28 -0.64 3.72
N THR A 73 1.18 -0.75 4.68
CA THR A 73 2.44 -0.01 4.67
C THR A 73 3.59 -0.98 4.72
N VAL A 74 4.76 -0.53 4.23
CA VAL A 74 6.03 -1.20 4.47
C VAL A 74 6.81 -0.44 5.54
N ALA A 75 7.66 -1.15 6.28
CA ALA A 75 8.48 -0.54 7.31
C ALA A 75 9.47 0.46 6.70
N HIS A 76 9.57 1.64 7.31
CA HIS A 76 10.51 2.67 6.84
C HIS A 76 11.96 2.19 6.89
N THR A 77 12.27 1.23 7.76
CA THR A 77 13.61 0.63 7.84
C THR A 77 13.90 -0.36 6.71
N SER A 78 12.87 -0.80 5.99
CA SER A 78 13.02 -1.77 4.91
C SER A 78 13.07 -1.14 3.53
N ALA A 79 12.47 0.04 3.35
CA ALA A 79 12.35 0.66 2.04
C ALA A 79 12.53 2.17 2.14
N ARG A 80 13.04 2.78 1.07
CA ARG A 80 13.25 4.22 1.02
C ARG A 80 11.95 4.94 0.74
N ILE A 81 11.59 5.86 1.62
CA ILE A 81 10.42 6.71 1.42
C ILE A 81 10.62 7.56 0.16
N GLY A 82 9.56 7.72 -0.61
CA GLY A 82 9.61 8.49 -1.86
C GLY A 82 10.02 7.67 -3.09
N GLU A 83 10.30 6.36 -2.91
CA GLU A 83 10.73 5.50 -4.02
C GLU A 83 9.84 4.27 -4.09
N ALA A 84 8.95 4.24 -5.08
CA ALA A 84 8.05 3.10 -5.28
C ALA A 84 8.83 1.81 -5.56
N ARG A 85 9.92 1.90 -6.29
CA ARG A 85 10.75 0.74 -6.62
C ARG A 85 11.35 0.10 -5.38
N SER A 86 11.84 0.92 -4.45
CA SER A 86 12.35 0.42 -3.18
C SER A 86 11.23 -0.23 -2.35
N THR A 87 10.05 0.40 -2.35
CA THR A 87 8.88 -0.17 -1.67
C THR A 87 8.57 -1.57 -2.19
N LEU A 88 8.58 -1.75 -3.51
CA LEU A 88 8.29 -3.05 -4.12
C LEU A 88 9.39 -4.07 -3.87
N ASP A 89 10.64 -3.70 -4.11
CA ASP A 89 11.76 -4.64 -4.10
C ASP A 89 12.24 -5.01 -2.69
N ASP A 90 12.20 -4.05 -1.77
CA ASP A 90 12.82 -4.19 -0.43
C ASP A 90 11.80 -4.17 0.70
N GLY A 91 10.58 -3.70 0.45
CA GLY A 91 9.61 -3.44 1.51
C GLY A 91 9.17 -4.68 2.27
N ILE A 92 9.12 -4.55 3.58
CA ILE A 92 8.54 -5.56 4.48
C ILE A 92 7.25 -4.96 5.03
N VAL A 93 6.15 -5.67 4.86
CA VAL A 93 4.83 -5.19 5.31
C VAL A 93 4.86 -4.97 6.82
N SER A 94 4.48 -3.77 7.25
CA SER A 94 4.49 -3.39 8.66
C SER A 94 3.10 -3.22 9.27
N HIS A 95 2.13 -2.75 8.49
CA HIS A 95 0.75 -2.56 8.95
C HIS A 95 -0.22 -2.85 7.81
N VAL A 96 -1.37 -3.41 8.15
CA VAL A 96 -2.43 -3.73 7.18
C VAL A 96 -3.77 -3.28 7.73
N ASN A 97 -4.68 -2.85 6.85
CA ASN A 97 -6.07 -2.67 7.28
C ASN A 97 -6.85 -3.98 7.08
N ALA A 98 -8.08 -4.04 7.57
CA ALA A 98 -8.88 -5.26 7.51
C ALA A 98 -9.13 -5.72 6.07
N ALA A 99 -9.39 -4.79 5.16
CA ALA A 99 -9.60 -5.13 3.75
C ALA A 99 -8.37 -5.76 3.12
N ALA A 100 -7.16 -5.28 3.47
CA ALA A 100 -5.92 -5.88 2.98
C ALA A 100 -5.71 -7.28 3.57
N ALA A 101 -6.03 -7.46 4.85
CA ALA A 101 -5.92 -8.77 5.49
C ALA A 101 -6.82 -9.81 4.80
N VAL A 102 -8.00 -9.41 4.37
CA VAL A 102 -8.92 -10.29 3.61
C VAL A 102 -8.29 -10.74 2.29
N LEU A 103 -7.49 -9.87 1.65
CA LEU A 103 -6.77 -10.22 0.42
C LEU A 103 -5.58 -11.15 0.65
N GLY A 104 -5.18 -11.36 1.92
CA GLY A 104 -4.03 -12.19 2.24
C GLY A 104 -2.76 -11.42 2.54
N VAL A 105 -2.83 -10.10 2.66
CA VAL A 105 -1.68 -9.27 3.04
C VAL A 105 -1.45 -9.42 4.53
N SER A 106 -0.23 -9.74 4.93
CA SER A 106 0.12 -9.90 6.34
C SER A 106 1.43 -9.20 6.69
N CYS A 107 1.56 -8.79 7.96
CA CYS A 107 2.76 -8.12 8.45
C CYS A 107 3.94 -9.08 8.50
N GLY A 108 5.15 -8.54 8.32
CA GLY A 108 6.39 -9.29 8.42
C GLY A 108 6.80 -10.03 7.16
N VAL A 109 6.05 -9.89 6.08
CA VAL A 109 6.31 -10.58 4.80
C VAL A 109 6.81 -9.57 3.78
N CYS A 110 7.69 -10.00 2.88
CA CYS A 110 8.16 -9.15 1.78
C CYS A 110 6.98 -8.76 0.90
N LEU A 111 6.86 -7.46 0.60
CA LEU A 111 5.77 -6.98 -0.24
C LEU A 111 5.73 -7.70 -1.59
N ARG A 112 6.88 -7.92 -2.18
CA ARG A 112 6.99 -8.58 -3.48
C ARG A 112 6.35 -9.97 -3.47
N ASP A 113 6.55 -10.73 -2.37
CA ASP A 113 5.96 -12.06 -2.22
C ASP A 113 4.45 -11.99 -2.07
N VAL A 114 3.96 -11.00 -1.33
CA VAL A 114 2.52 -10.76 -1.17
C VAL A 114 1.87 -10.48 -2.52
N LEU A 115 2.47 -9.59 -3.31
CA LEU A 115 1.91 -9.22 -4.61
C LEU A 115 1.95 -10.38 -5.59
N ALA A 116 2.98 -11.20 -5.56
CA ALA A 116 3.05 -12.41 -6.37
C ALA A 116 1.90 -13.37 -6.03
N SER A 117 1.60 -13.51 -4.74
CA SER A 117 0.48 -14.31 -4.26
C SER A 117 -0.86 -13.78 -4.74
N LEU A 118 -1.05 -12.46 -4.73
CA LEU A 118 -2.30 -11.84 -5.20
C LEU A 118 -2.49 -12.01 -6.72
N GLY A 119 -1.39 -12.10 -7.46
CA GLY A 119 -1.43 -12.32 -8.90
C GLY A 119 -1.59 -13.78 -9.29
N ALA A 120 -1.50 -14.70 -8.33
CA ALA A 120 -1.63 -16.13 -8.62
C ALA A 120 -3.08 -16.51 -8.94
N PRO A 121 -3.31 -17.50 -9.79
CA PRO A 121 -4.67 -17.99 -10.02
C PRO A 121 -5.30 -18.46 -8.71
N CYS A 122 -6.61 -18.24 -8.58
CA CYS A 122 -7.35 -18.77 -7.45
C CYS A 122 -7.31 -20.30 -7.46
N ARG A 123 -6.98 -20.88 -6.33
CA ARG A 123 -6.92 -22.34 -6.20
C ARG A 123 -8.15 -22.85 -5.48
N PRO A 124 -8.75 -23.92 -5.97
CA PRO A 124 -9.83 -24.57 -5.21
C PRO A 124 -9.32 -25.23 -3.94
#